data_9475687cc736ca1dee255eff57e34045
#
_entry.id   9475687cc736ca1dee255eff57e34045
#
_cell.length_a   1.000
_cell.length_b   1.000
_cell.length_c   1.000
_cell.angle_alpha   90.00
_cell.angle_beta   90.00
_cell.angle_gamma   90.00
#
_symmetry.space_group_name_H-M   'P 1'
#
loop_
_entity.id
_entity.type
_entity.pdbx_description
1 polymer ?
#
loop_
_entity_poly.entity_id
_entity_poly.type
_entity_poly.pdbx_seq_one_letter_code
_entity_poly.pdbx_strand_id
1 'polypeptide(L)'
;EKVDQAYDAYDAARRARTPDSAKVESLLKAFKDAQEEADKFIKKNEFGEIVDRAGGVGLNAGTGADSTVYYYSLPSNKFELWAYLESERFIHPVFREFYKERDVVKEERRLRTESNPIGRLIEQFGLVAFAAHPYHHPVVGYMSDLDSFTRADAEKFYQTYYVPSNLVTALVGDLKPAEVMPIIEKYFSRAPKGNPPPIVRTVEPPQI
;
A
#
# COMPACT_ATOMS: atom_id res chain seq x y z
N GLU A 1 10.17 -2.40 14.93
CA GLU A 1 9.89 -2.58 16.36
C GLU A 1 10.13 -1.29 17.15
N LYS A 2 11.36 -0.71 17.21
CA LYS A 2 11.60 0.55 17.94
C LYS A 2 10.78 1.73 17.42
N VAL A 3 10.64 1.85 16.10
CA VAL A 3 9.83 2.90 15.47
C VAL A 3 8.36 2.75 15.84
N ASP A 4 7.84 1.51 15.85
CA ASP A 4 6.44 1.24 16.20
C ASP A 4 6.17 1.55 17.66
N GLN A 5 7.04 1.12 18.57
CA GLN A 5 6.93 1.43 20.01
C GLN A 5 6.94 2.94 20.27
N ALA A 6 7.80 3.68 19.57
CA ALA A 6 7.84 5.13 19.69
C ALA A 6 6.59 5.79 19.11
N TYR A 7 6.05 5.27 18.00
CA TYR A 7 4.80 5.74 17.43
C TYR A 7 3.62 5.46 18.38
N ASP A 8 3.50 4.25 18.91
CA ASP A 8 2.42 3.87 19.82
C ASP A 8 2.41 4.75 21.08
N ALA A 9 3.58 5.04 21.64
CA ALA A 9 3.71 5.95 22.78
C ALA A 9 3.26 7.38 22.43
N TYR A 10 3.65 7.88 21.27
CA TYR A 10 3.23 9.19 20.76
C TYR A 10 1.71 9.23 20.51
N ASP A 11 1.17 8.23 19.81
CA ASP A 11 -0.24 8.16 19.45
C ASP A 11 -1.15 8.06 20.69
N ALA A 12 -0.76 7.24 21.66
CA ALA A 12 -1.45 7.14 22.94
C ALA A 12 -1.47 8.47 23.72
N ALA A 13 -0.36 9.20 23.72
CA ALA A 13 -0.28 10.49 24.41
C ALA A 13 -1.13 11.58 23.75
N ARG A 14 -1.11 11.66 22.40
CA ARG A 14 -1.90 12.66 21.66
C ARG A 14 -3.41 12.41 21.71
N ARG A 15 -3.83 11.13 21.86
CA ARG A 15 -5.25 10.74 21.96
C ARG A 15 -5.78 10.68 23.39
N ALA A 16 -4.95 10.97 24.37
CA ALA A 16 -5.41 11.03 25.76
C ALA A 16 -6.55 12.04 25.90
N ARG A 17 -7.47 11.79 26.84
CA ARG A 17 -8.63 12.68 27.10
C ARG A 17 -8.19 14.12 27.44
N THR A 18 -7.02 14.27 28.07
CA THR A 18 -6.36 15.53 28.39
C THR A 18 -4.90 15.42 27.97
N PRO A 19 -4.56 15.72 26.70
CA PRO A 19 -3.18 15.62 26.23
C PRO A 19 -2.27 16.63 26.93
N ASP A 20 -1.13 16.17 27.42
CA ASP A 20 -0.04 17.03 27.85
C ASP A 20 0.80 17.41 26.63
N SER A 21 0.75 18.67 26.24
CA SER A 21 1.41 19.17 25.04
C SER A 21 2.94 18.97 25.07
N ALA A 22 3.59 19.16 26.21
CA ALA A 22 5.04 18.98 26.33
C ALA A 22 5.43 17.50 26.18
N LYS A 23 4.63 16.61 26.78
CA LYS A 23 4.81 15.16 26.63
C LYS A 23 4.60 14.70 25.20
N VAL A 24 3.54 15.19 24.54
CA VAL A 24 3.22 14.85 23.14
C VAL A 24 4.36 15.29 22.21
N GLU A 25 4.89 16.50 22.39
CA GLU A 25 6.01 17.02 21.60
C GLU A 25 7.29 16.20 21.81
N SER A 26 7.60 15.87 23.07
CA SER A 26 8.74 15.01 23.40
C SER A 26 8.65 13.63 22.76
N LEU A 27 7.47 13.00 22.80
CA LEU A 27 7.24 11.69 22.20
C LEU A 27 7.23 11.73 20.66
N LEU A 28 6.72 12.82 20.07
CA LEU A 28 6.84 13.05 18.64
C LEU A 28 8.31 13.15 18.20
N LYS A 29 9.12 13.85 18.98
CA LYS A 29 10.56 13.94 18.73
C LYS A 29 11.20 12.56 18.82
N ALA A 30 10.93 11.79 19.86
CA ALA A 30 11.46 10.44 20.03
C ALA A 30 11.06 9.50 18.87
N PHE A 31 9.84 9.63 18.38
CA PHE A 31 9.39 8.88 17.21
C PHE A 31 10.18 9.28 15.93
N LYS A 32 10.37 10.57 15.67
CA LYS A 32 11.17 11.05 14.53
C LYS A 32 12.64 10.60 14.63
N ASP A 33 13.23 10.70 15.79
CA ASP A 33 14.60 10.23 16.04
C ASP A 33 14.74 8.73 15.77
N ALA A 34 13.73 7.93 16.17
CA ALA A 34 13.69 6.49 15.88
C ALA A 34 13.56 6.18 14.37
N GLN A 35 12.79 6.99 13.63
CA GLN A 35 12.70 6.88 12.17
C GLN A 35 14.03 7.20 11.49
N GLU A 36 14.69 8.30 11.89
CA GLU A 36 16.00 8.69 11.35
C GLU A 36 17.07 7.62 11.60
N GLU A 37 17.05 6.98 12.76
CA GLU A 37 17.97 5.87 13.06
C GLU A 37 17.66 4.64 12.17
N ALA A 38 16.39 4.32 11.95
CA ALA A 38 16.00 3.22 11.09
C ALA A 38 16.37 3.47 9.62
N ASP A 39 16.23 4.70 9.14
CA ASP A 39 16.56 5.12 7.77
C ASP A 39 18.04 4.86 7.40
N LYS A 40 18.94 4.83 8.36
CA LYS A 40 20.36 4.51 8.11
C LYS A 40 20.60 3.08 7.60
N PHE A 41 19.65 2.19 7.84
CA PHE A 41 19.71 0.78 7.43
C PHE A 41 18.87 0.48 6.20
N ILE A 42 18.24 1.49 5.60
CA ILE A 42 17.36 1.34 4.45
C ILE A 42 18.08 1.76 3.18
N LYS A 43 18.16 0.87 2.21
CA LYS A 43 18.52 1.23 0.85
C LYS A 43 17.25 1.66 0.11
N LYS A 44 17.14 2.97 -0.10
CA LYS A 44 15.97 3.57 -0.75
C LYS A 44 15.87 3.13 -2.20
N ASN A 45 14.63 2.90 -2.65
CA ASN A 45 14.30 2.56 -4.04
C ASN A 45 15.09 1.39 -4.65
N GLU A 46 15.55 0.43 -3.84
CA GLU A 46 16.37 -0.69 -4.33
C GLU A 46 15.66 -1.49 -5.43
N PHE A 47 14.35 -1.72 -5.28
CA PHE A 47 13.54 -2.41 -6.29
C PHE A 47 13.56 -1.67 -7.63
N GLY A 48 13.29 -0.36 -7.63
CA GLY A 48 13.33 0.48 -8.83
C GLY A 48 14.70 0.49 -9.50
N GLU A 49 15.77 0.62 -8.71
CA GLU A 49 17.14 0.56 -9.23
C GLU A 49 17.48 -0.79 -9.91
N ILE A 50 16.98 -1.90 -9.38
CA ILE A 50 17.19 -3.22 -9.98
C ILE A 50 16.46 -3.31 -11.33
N VAL A 51 15.20 -2.85 -11.37
CA VAL A 51 14.38 -2.82 -12.58
C VAL A 51 15.03 -1.93 -13.64
N ASP A 52 15.44 -0.72 -13.29
CA ASP A 52 16.09 0.23 -14.21
C ASP A 52 17.41 -0.33 -14.79
N ARG A 53 18.26 -0.91 -13.94
CA ARG A 53 19.51 -1.56 -14.40
C ARG A 53 19.27 -2.76 -15.32
N ALA A 54 18.13 -3.42 -15.18
CA ALA A 54 17.72 -4.51 -16.05
C ALA A 54 17.15 -4.04 -17.39
N GLY A 55 17.03 -2.71 -17.58
CA GLY A 55 16.43 -2.10 -18.78
C GLY A 55 14.90 -1.97 -18.67
N GLY A 56 14.36 -1.99 -17.43
CA GLY A 56 12.95 -1.79 -17.19
C GLY A 56 12.52 -0.34 -17.36
N VAL A 57 11.27 -0.15 -17.75
CA VAL A 57 10.66 1.17 -17.93
C VAL A 57 9.21 1.17 -17.45
N GLY A 58 8.72 2.35 -17.07
CA GLY A 58 7.31 2.56 -16.73
C GLY A 58 6.88 1.89 -15.43
N LEU A 59 7.81 1.65 -14.48
CA LEU A 59 7.47 1.14 -13.15
C LEU A 59 6.50 2.09 -12.45
N ASN A 60 5.30 1.61 -12.20
CA ASN A 60 4.26 2.39 -11.54
C ASN A 60 3.21 1.47 -10.91
N ALA A 61 2.28 2.07 -10.15
CA ALA A 61 1.11 1.41 -9.60
C ALA A 61 -0.09 2.36 -9.58
N GLY A 62 -1.28 1.79 -9.61
CA GLY A 62 -2.53 2.55 -9.48
C GLY A 62 -3.52 1.79 -8.61
N THR A 63 -4.21 2.50 -7.74
CA THR A 63 -5.26 1.94 -6.87
C THR A 63 -6.62 2.51 -7.24
N GLY A 64 -7.57 1.63 -7.45
CA GLY A 64 -8.99 1.94 -7.59
C GLY A 64 -9.80 1.41 -6.40
N ALA A 65 -11.12 1.44 -6.50
CA ALA A 65 -12.01 0.95 -5.46
C ALA A 65 -11.91 -0.59 -5.27
N ASP A 66 -11.65 -1.33 -6.36
CA ASP A 66 -11.69 -2.79 -6.36
C ASP A 66 -10.33 -3.45 -6.49
N SER A 67 -9.29 -2.72 -6.91
CA SER A 67 -7.99 -3.32 -7.22
C SER A 67 -6.83 -2.34 -7.09
N THR A 68 -5.65 -2.90 -6.82
CA THR A 68 -4.38 -2.22 -7.02
C THR A 68 -3.63 -2.94 -8.13
N VAL A 69 -3.18 -2.19 -9.14
CA VAL A 69 -2.44 -2.71 -10.29
C VAL A 69 -1.00 -2.22 -10.21
N TYR A 70 -0.07 -3.14 -10.29
CA TYR A 70 1.38 -2.87 -10.38
C TYR A 70 1.84 -3.24 -11.78
N TYR A 71 2.58 -2.38 -12.45
CA TYR A 71 2.99 -2.63 -13.82
C TYR A 71 4.32 -1.98 -14.17
N TYR A 72 5.07 -2.62 -15.05
CA TYR A 72 6.26 -2.13 -15.70
C TYR A 72 6.61 -3.02 -16.88
N SER A 73 7.49 -2.55 -17.74
CA SER A 73 8.00 -3.33 -18.86
C SER A 73 9.46 -3.69 -18.64
N LEU A 74 9.82 -4.92 -19.02
CA LEU A 74 11.19 -5.43 -19.01
C LEU A 74 11.53 -6.04 -20.38
N PRO A 75 12.80 -6.06 -20.80
CA PRO A 75 13.24 -6.88 -21.92
C PRO A 75 12.86 -8.36 -21.71
N SER A 76 12.40 -9.06 -22.77
CA SER A 76 11.90 -10.45 -22.66
C SER A 76 12.93 -11.42 -22.06
N ASN A 77 14.24 -11.19 -22.29
CA ASN A 77 15.33 -11.96 -21.67
C ASN A 77 15.51 -11.71 -20.16
N LYS A 78 14.71 -10.83 -19.55
CA LYS A 78 14.68 -10.55 -18.11
C LYS A 78 13.44 -11.11 -17.41
N PHE A 79 12.70 -11.99 -18.08
CA PHE A 79 11.47 -12.56 -17.52
C PHE A 79 11.70 -13.30 -16.19
N GLU A 80 12.77 -14.09 -16.07
CA GLU A 80 13.08 -14.77 -14.80
C GLU A 80 13.38 -13.80 -13.66
N LEU A 81 14.04 -12.66 -13.95
CA LEU A 81 14.24 -11.59 -12.96
C LEU A 81 12.90 -11.00 -12.50
N TRP A 82 11.97 -10.76 -13.43
CA TRP A 82 10.61 -10.33 -13.09
C TRP A 82 9.92 -11.33 -12.14
N ALA A 83 9.93 -12.62 -12.49
CA ALA A 83 9.29 -13.66 -11.70
C ALA A 83 9.90 -13.75 -10.29
N TYR A 84 11.21 -13.62 -10.16
CA TYR A 84 11.90 -13.56 -8.87
C TYR A 84 11.47 -12.34 -8.07
N LEU A 85 11.59 -11.14 -8.62
CA LEU A 85 11.31 -9.89 -7.91
C LEU A 85 9.85 -9.80 -7.45
N GLU A 86 8.90 -10.13 -8.33
CA GLU A 86 7.47 -10.07 -7.99
C GLU A 86 7.08 -11.13 -6.96
N SER A 87 7.61 -12.35 -7.09
CA SER A 87 7.34 -13.38 -6.11
C SER A 87 7.93 -13.05 -4.74
N GLU A 88 9.16 -12.53 -4.66
CA GLU A 88 9.76 -12.11 -3.39
C GLU A 88 9.00 -10.96 -2.74
N ARG A 89 8.61 -9.95 -3.51
CA ARG A 89 7.81 -8.83 -3.02
C ARG A 89 6.44 -9.29 -2.48
N PHE A 90 5.84 -10.28 -3.15
CA PHE A 90 4.56 -10.85 -2.75
C PHE A 90 4.67 -11.76 -1.52
N ILE A 91 5.73 -12.57 -1.40
CA ILE A 91 5.91 -13.54 -0.32
C ILE A 91 6.51 -12.90 0.92
N HIS A 92 7.43 -11.95 0.76
CA HIS A 92 8.20 -11.33 1.83
C HIS A 92 8.05 -9.79 1.85
N PRO A 93 6.83 -9.26 2.07
CA PRO A 93 6.63 -7.82 2.12
C PRO A 93 7.41 -7.20 3.28
N VAL A 94 7.98 -6.03 3.07
CA VAL A 94 8.72 -5.30 4.10
C VAL A 94 8.18 -3.87 4.23
N PHE A 95 7.65 -3.52 5.41
CA PHE A 95 7.01 -2.23 5.70
C PHE A 95 7.96 -1.27 6.45
N ARG A 96 9.22 -1.18 6.03
CA ARG A 96 10.24 -0.39 6.76
C ARG A 96 9.97 1.11 6.77
N GLU A 97 9.50 1.66 5.65
CA GLU A 97 9.25 3.09 5.46
C GLU A 97 7.76 3.45 5.65
N PHE A 98 6.98 2.60 6.31
CA PHE A 98 5.53 2.73 6.42
C PHE A 98 5.07 4.13 6.86
N TYR A 99 5.60 4.64 7.97
CA TYR A 99 5.15 5.93 8.51
C TYR A 99 5.53 7.12 7.63
N LYS A 100 6.63 7.02 6.92
CA LYS A 100 7.06 8.02 5.95
C LYS A 100 6.16 8.02 4.72
N GLU A 101 5.87 6.84 4.17
CA GLU A 101 4.94 6.69 3.06
C GLU A 101 3.51 7.11 3.46
N ARG A 102 3.09 6.84 4.67
CA ARG A 102 1.83 7.36 5.20
C ARG A 102 1.76 8.89 5.15
N ASP A 103 2.83 9.58 5.51
CA ASP A 103 2.88 11.04 5.44
C ASP A 103 2.86 11.54 3.99
N VAL A 104 3.47 10.81 3.04
CA VAL A 104 3.34 11.08 1.59
C VAL A 104 1.88 10.95 1.15
N VAL A 105 1.17 9.91 1.56
CA VAL A 105 -0.26 9.73 1.24
C VAL A 105 -1.12 10.85 1.82
N LYS A 106 -0.80 11.36 3.00
CA LYS A 106 -1.48 12.53 3.59
C LYS A 106 -1.29 13.79 2.74
N GLU A 107 -0.09 14.02 2.22
CA GLU A 107 0.16 15.14 1.30
C GLU A 107 -0.56 14.95 -0.04
N GLU A 108 -0.60 13.72 -0.55
CA GLU A 108 -1.38 13.39 -1.74
C GLU A 108 -2.87 13.72 -1.55
N ARG A 109 -3.46 13.35 -0.40
CA ARG A 109 -4.84 13.73 -0.06
C ARG A 109 -5.03 15.24 -0.03
N ARG A 110 -4.11 15.97 0.62
CA ARG A 110 -4.18 17.44 0.66
C ARG A 110 -4.18 18.05 -0.73
N LEU A 111 -3.29 17.59 -1.61
CA LEU A 111 -3.15 18.10 -2.97
C LEU A 111 -4.33 17.71 -3.86
N ARG A 112 -4.76 16.45 -3.83
CA ARG A 112 -5.79 15.93 -4.76
C ARG A 112 -7.21 16.24 -4.31
N THR A 113 -7.46 16.33 -3.00
CA THR A 113 -8.81 16.47 -2.45
C THR A 113 -8.98 17.81 -1.72
N GLU A 114 -8.19 18.06 -0.65
CA GLU A 114 -8.47 19.19 0.25
C GLU A 114 -8.19 20.55 -0.38
N SER A 115 -7.15 20.67 -1.20
CA SER A 115 -6.78 21.90 -1.91
C SER A 115 -7.39 21.99 -3.31
N ASN A 116 -8.09 20.94 -3.77
CA ASN A 116 -8.66 20.85 -5.12
C ASN A 116 -10.19 20.87 -5.08
N PRO A 117 -10.85 21.93 -5.61
CA PRO A 117 -12.31 22.00 -5.62
C PRO A 117 -12.99 20.83 -6.35
N ILE A 118 -12.39 20.35 -7.44
CA ILE A 118 -12.91 19.18 -8.19
C ILE A 118 -12.75 17.90 -7.36
N GLY A 119 -11.61 17.73 -6.68
CA GLY A 119 -11.39 16.59 -5.77
C GLY A 119 -12.43 16.54 -4.65
N ARG A 120 -12.74 17.69 -4.04
CA ARG A 120 -13.82 17.81 -3.04
C ARG A 120 -15.18 17.46 -3.62
N LEU A 121 -15.48 17.94 -4.82
CA LEU A 121 -16.73 17.64 -5.49
C LEU A 121 -16.91 16.15 -5.75
N ILE A 122 -15.87 15.50 -6.26
CA ILE A 122 -15.89 14.04 -6.53
C ILE A 122 -16.07 13.24 -5.20
N GLU A 123 -15.39 13.63 -4.13
CA GLU A 123 -15.55 13.00 -2.83
C GLU A 123 -16.99 13.16 -2.30
N GLN A 124 -17.56 14.36 -2.35
CA GLN A 124 -18.94 14.63 -1.94
C GLN A 124 -19.96 13.90 -2.83
N PHE A 125 -19.71 13.84 -4.13
CA PHE A 125 -20.53 13.06 -5.04
C PHE A 125 -20.56 11.58 -4.67
N GLY A 126 -19.41 10.97 -4.37
CA GLY A 126 -19.34 9.57 -3.91
C GLY A 126 -20.14 9.32 -2.65
N LEU A 127 -20.04 10.22 -1.66
CA LEU A 127 -20.80 10.14 -0.39
C LEU A 127 -22.32 10.23 -0.59
N VAL A 128 -22.79 10.95 -1.60
CA VAL A 128 -24.22 11.09 -1.90
C VAL A 128 -24.70 9.96 -2.83
N ALA A 129 -23.86 9.54 -3.77
CA ALA A 129 -24.19 8.51 -4.74
C ALA A 129 -24.32 7.10 -4.13
N PHE A 130 -23.54 6.82 -3.08
CA PHE A 130 -23.52 5.53 -2.39
C PHE A 130 -23.84 5.68 -0.92
N ALA A 131 -25.09 5.36 -0.54
CA ALA A 131 -25.52 5.48 0.85
C ALA A 131 -25.04 4.34 1.74
N ALA A 132 -24.88 3.14 1.20
CA ALA A 132 -24.54 1.94 1.95
C ALA A 132 -23.31 1.20 1.40
N HIS A 133 -23.11 1.21 0.09
CA HIS A 133 -21.98 0.51 -0.52
C HIS A 133 -20.65 1.17 -0.19
N PRO A 134 -19.56 0.41 0.09
CA PRO A 134 -18.23 0.96 0.41
C PRO A 134 -17.63 1.92 -0.63
N TYR A 135 -18.20 2.03 -1.82
CA TYR A 135 -17.77 3.00 -2.84
C TYR A 135 -17.95 4.46 -2.44
N HIS A 136 -18.71 4.74 -1.37
CA HIS A 136 -18.72 6.09 -0.79
C HIS A 136 -17.40 6.46 -0.13
N HIS A 137 -16.56 5.48 0.21
CA HIS A 137 -15.28 5.73 0.86
C HIS A 137 -14.23 6.16 -0.18
N PRO A 138 -13.53 7.30 0.00
CA PRO A 138 -12.51 7.73 -0.94
C PRO A 138 -11.32 6.76 -0.95
N VAL A 139 -10.78 6.47 -2.14
CA VAL A 139 -9.65 5.54 -2.32
C VAL A 139 -8.41 5.98 -1.53
N VAL A 140 -8.15 7.28 -1.44
CA VAL A 140 -7.03 7.82 -0.66
C VAL A 140 -7.28 7.75 0.86
N GLY A 141 -8.50 7.46 1.29
CA GLY A 141 -8.91 7.44 2.70
C GLY A 141 -9.18 8.84 3.28
N TYR A 142 -9.76 8.90 4.47
CA TYR A 142 -9.95 10.15 5.21
C TYR A 142 -8.69 10.50 6.01
N MET A 143 -8.46 11.80 6.25
CA MET A 143 -7.30 12.27 7.01
C MET A 143 -7.24 11.65 8.42
N SER A 144 -8.39 11.50 9.08
CA SER A 144 -8.50 10.84 10.40
C SER A 144 -8.00 9.40 10.40
N ASP A 145 -8.28 8.66 9.32
CA ASP A 145 -7.86 7.27 9.17
C ASP A 145 -6.35 7.21 8.90
N LEU A 146 -5.87 8.06 7.99
CA LEU A 146 -4.44 8.19 7.69
C LEU A 146 -3.64 8.60 8.93
N ASP A 147 -4.19 9.46 9.80
CA ASP A 147 -3.56 9.84 11.07
C ASP A 147 -3.49 8.68 12.06
N SER A 148 -4.40 7.71 11.97
CA SER A 148 -4.49 6.59 12.89
C SER A 148 -3.89 5.29 12.37
N PHE A 149 -3.68 5.19 11.08
CA PHE A 149 -3.23 3.99 10.40
C PHE A 149 -1.81 3.58 10.85
N THR A 150 -1.66 2.35 11.29
CA THR A 150 -0.41 1.81 11.81
C THR A 150 0.23 0.82 10.83
N ARG A 151 1.51 0.51 11.05
CA ARG A 151 2.18 -0.56 10.30
C ARG A 151 1.49 -1.92 10.48
N ALA A 152 1.00 -2.20 11.68
CA ALA A 152 0.27 -3.44 11.97
C ALA A 152 -1.04 -3.55 11.17
N ASP A 153 -1.73 -2.41 10.94
CA ASP A 153 -2.92 -2.38 10.09
C ASP A 153 -2.57 -2.69 8.63
N ALA A 154 -1.47 -2.13 8.12
CA ALA A 154 -0.97 -2.43 6.77
C ALA A 154 -0.56 -3.89 6.61
N GLU A 155 0.14 -4.47 7.59
CA GLU A 155 0.50 -5.89 7.61
C GLU A 155 -0.73 -6.79 7.61
N LYS A 156 -1.74 -6.46 8.43
CA LYS A 156 -3.01 -7.18 8.48
C LYS A 156 -3.77 -7.10 7.17
N PHE A 157 -3.84 -5.90 6.56
CA PHE A 157 -4.44 -5.70 5.25
C PHE A 157 -3.74 -6.54 4.18
N TYR A 158 -2.40 -6.52 4.17
CA TYR A 158 -1.61 -7.32 3.24
C TYR A 158 -1.90 -8.80 3.39
N GLN A 159 -1.84 -9.34 4.61
CA GLN A 159 -2.12 -10.75 4.90
C GLN A 159 -3.55 -11.17 4.50
N THR A 160 -4.49 -10.23 4.50
CA THR A 160 -5.89 -10.49 4.15
C THR A 160 -6.12 -10.50 2.64
N TYR A 161 -5.53 -9.53 1.93
CA TYR A 161 -5.88 -9.26 0.52
C TYR A 161 -4.79 -9.66 -0.47
N TYR A 162 -3.52 -9.72 -0.07
CA TYR A 162 -2.40 -10.13 -0.90
C TYR A 162 -2.15 -11.63 -0.77
N VAL A 163 -3.11 -12.41 -1.25
CA VAL A 163 -3.10 -13.87 -1.24
C VAL A 163 -3.20 -14.42 -2.67
N PRO A 164 -2.65 -15.61 -2.96
CA PRO A 164 -2.64 -16.16 -4.33
C PRO A 164 -4.02 -16.23 -4.99
N SER A 165 -5.07 -16.52 -4.21
CA SER A 165 -6.46 -16.58 -4.72
C SER A 165 -7.02 -15.21 -5.13
N ASN A 166 -6.37 -14.12 -4.76
CA ASN A 166 -6.75 -12.74 -5.08
C ASN A 166 -5.72 -12.04 -5.99
N LEU A 167 -4.74 -12.79 -6.51
CA LEU A 167 -3.71 -12.27 -7.40
C LEU A 167 -4.02 -12.67 -8.85
N VAL A 168 -4.06 -11.68 -9.73
CA VAL A 168 -4.13 -11.88 -11.17
C VAL A 168 -2.88 -11.29 -11.80
N THR A 169 -2.19 -12.09 -12.58
CA THR A 169 -1.01 -11.66 -13.33
C THR A 169 -1.29 -11.69 -14.82
N ALA A 170 -1.09 -10.57 -15.50
CA ALA A 170 -1.17 -10.46 -16.96
C ALA A 170 0.23 -10.21 -17.54
N LEU A 171 0.65 -11.08 -18.42
CA LEU A 171 1.94 -11.01 -19.13
C LEU A 171 1.68 -10.77 -20.61
N VAL A 172 2.21 -9.68 -21.14
CA VAL A 172 2.03 -9.29 -22.54
C VAL A 172 3.37 -8.98 -23.16
N GLY A 173 3.68 -9.62 -24.28
CA GLY A 173 4.95 -9.39 -24.98
C GLY A 173 5.39 -10.59 -25.83
N ASP A 174 6.65 -10.58 -26.24
CA ASP A 174 7.29 -11.69 -26.96
C ASP A 174 7.65 -12.82 -25.98
N LEU A 175 6.62 -13.58 -25.58
CA LEU A 175 6.69 -14.66 -24.60
C LEU A 175 5.99 -15.90 -25.14
N LYS A 176 6.58 -17.08 -24.91
CA LYS A 176 5.94 -18.35 -25.22
C LYS A 176 5.44 -19.00 -23.92
N PRO A 177 4.15 -19.33 -23.79
CA PRO A 177 3.61 -19.92 -22.56
C PRO A 177 4.39 -21.15 -22.08
N ALA A 178 4.80 -22.02 -22.98
CA ALA A 178 5.59 -23.21 -22.64
C ALA A 178 6.96 -22.92 -22.00
N GLU A 179 7.55 -21.76 -22.27
CA GLU A 179 8.83 -21.33 -21.71
C GLU A 179 8.65 -20.57 -20.39
N VAL A 180 7.57 -19.78 -20.26
CA VAL A 180 7.37 -18.93 -19.09
C VAL A 180 6.63 -19.63 -17.93
N MET A 181 5.73 -20.55 -18.22
CA MET A 181 4.95 -21.25 -17.16
C MET A 181 5.84 -21.99 -16.15
N PRO A 182 6.87 -22.76 -16.53
CA PRO A 182 7.74 -23.40 -15.55
C PRO A 182 8.49 -22.40 -14.64
N ILE A 183 8.81 -21.22 -15.16
CA ILE A 183 9.45 -20.16 -14.39
C ILE A 183 8.45 -19.58 -13.37
N ILE A 184 7.22 -19.30 -13.79
CA ILE A 184 6.15 -18.83 -12.90
C ILE A 184 5.92 -19.84 -11.77
N GLU A 185 5.76 -21.10 -12.11
CA GLU A 185 5.56 -22.18 -11.13
C GLU A 185 6.75 -22.27 -10.15
N LYS A 186 7.98 -22.18 -10.63
CA LYS A 186 9.19 -22.20 -9.79
C LYS A 186 9.16 -21.12 -8.70
N TYR A 187 8.76 -19.90 -9.04
CA TYR A 187 8.83 -18.77 -8.12
C TYR A 187 7.56 -18.57 -7.30
N PHE A 188 6.40 -18.62 -7.92
CA PHE A 188 5.13 -18.31 -7.25
C PHE A 188 4.51 -19.48 -6.47
N SER A 189 4.88 -20.74 -6.77
CA SER A 189 4.41 -21.89 -5.96
C SER A 189 4.88 -21.85 -4.49
N ARG A 190 5.86 -21.02 -4.17
CA ARG A 190 6.34 -20.78 -2.81
C ARG A 190 5.39 -19.92 -1.97
N ALA A 191 4.47 -19.20 -2.61
CA ALA A 191 3.54 -18.33 -1.92
C ALA A 191 2.58 -19.13 -1.02
N PRO A 192 2.41 -18.75 0.25
CA PRO A 192 1.47 -19.41 1.14
C PRO A 192 0.04 -19.24 0.63
N LYS A 193 -0.77 -20.29 0.74
CA LYS A 193 -2.14 -20.29 0.19
C LYS A 193 -3.05 -19.31 0.88
N GLY A 194 -2.95 -18.67 1.84
CA GLY A 194 -3.86 -17.73 2.50
C GLY A 194 -5.35 -18.11 2.40
N ASN A 195 -6.19 -17.44 3.15
CA ASN A 195 -7.64 -17.56 3.05
C ASN A 195 -8.16 -16.61 1.94
N PRO A 196 -9.26 -16.97 1.25
CA PRO A 196 -9.91 -16.03 0.35
C PRO A 196 -10.28 -14.72 1.09
N PRO A 197 -10.12 -13.55 0.46
CA PRO A 197 -10.51 -12.28 1.07
C PRO A 197 -11.99 -12.24 1.41
N PRO A 198 -12.39 -11.44 2.41
CA PRO A 198 -13.80 -11.25 2.74
C PRO A 198 -14.54 -10.61 1.56
N ILE A 199 -15.76 -11.08 1.32
CA ILE A 199 -16.63 -10.56 0.25
C ILE A 199 -17.45 -9.41 0.81
N VAL A 200 -17.50 -8.29 0.07
CA VAL A 200 -18.45 -7.20 0.34
C VAL A 200 -19.86 -7.71 0.04
N ARG A 201 -20.73 -7.66 1.05
CA ARG A 201 -22.13 -8.15 0.95
C ARG A 201 -23.15 -7.03 0.94
N THR A 202 -22.73 -5.82 1.18
CA THR A 202 -23.61 -4.65 1.19
C THR A 202 -24.10 -4.37 -0.22
N VAL A 203 -25.41 -4.26 -0.38
CA VAL A 203 -26.07 -3.87 -1.63
C VAL A 203 -26.55 -2.45 -1.48
N GLU A 204 -26.25 -1.61 -2.46
CA GLU A 204 -26.76 -0.25 -2.48
C GLU A 204 -28.30 -0.26 -2.60
N PRO A 205 -29.03 0.47 -1.74
CA PRO A 205 -30.48 0.57 -1.84
C PRO A 205 -30.87 1.29 -3.14
N PRO A 206 -32.07 1.00 -3.70
CA PRO A 206 -32.57 1.73 -4.86
C PRO A 206 -32.57 3.23 -4.60
N GLN A 207 -32.07 3.99 -5.54
CA GLN A 207 -32.16 5.44 -5.52
C GLN A 207 -33.60 5.85 -5.92
N ILE A 208 -34.22 6.70 -5.10
CA ILE A 208 -35.59 7.20 -5.29
C ILE A 208 -35.52 8.62 -5.82
#